data_eb68f65106dd88f91bc41a53f06ab915
#
_entry.id   eb68f65106dd88f91bc41a53f06ab915
#
_cell.length_a   1.000
_cell.length_b   1.000
_cell.length_c   1.000
_cell.angle_alpha   90.00
_cell.angle_beta   90.00
_cell.angle_gamma   90.00
#
_symmetry.space_group_name_H-M   'P 1'
#
loop_
_entity.id
_entity.type
_entity.pdbx_description
1 polymer ?
#
loop_
_entity_poly.entity_id
_entity_poly.type
_entity_poly.pdbx_seq_one_letter_code
_entity_poly.pdbx_strand_id
1 'polypeptide(L)'
;MIKPRFVVGPPGTGKTHTFLLERYKEFFKKYDPDKIVLISHTNVAVDQIVNAAMDVPEIRERGYRRKFFQDRICTIHHYCKKKLERKEVFTEQDNEDFKNLCRLHVAFTYGKPEDDPYTKHPFFKFIKAAYGYDRELDEHWHHRDTNRLEYSPYNLTQLQELKTVYEQYKKDNNLYDFGDMITEYNRRSDLPEKHKGKIRSDIEVLMVDEAQDTNRPQLRAVFNMAKNIKDEHFYMIGDPDQTIFEWAGADADYFHKAAANPWLELTEGKRCGKAINEFCKKIIFPVWRHYGYNRKWLPAPGIQGNIYNLADLNPSLGLKKLLDKIKNTKETFIFAYRGKPSDKRIKEFFETYGIEYAHITSSAHVPLKELKCHDEWPSFTEGAPKNIKQIKHFWDYLGSKAIVFGKGIYKFEDWINKDYTIDELIDKKLIKPDAKLVKHFDLLRKRAKGCDVKQHERRMIYIRKVIKNGFDFDGKIRVKYGNIHKIKGTTFDNVVGDLTIFRKGRREPWFVELRLKYTMFSRGINDVWVLKSETGRSLGDYGSL
;
A
#
# COMPACT_ATOMS: atom_id res chain seq x y z
N MET A 1 -2.66 -30.45 -19.37
CA MET A 1 -2.31 -29.20 -18.63
C MET A 1 -3.53 -28.81 -17.81
N ILE A 2 -3.37 -28.60 -16.50
CA ILE A 2 -4.49 -28.20 -15.65
C ILE A 2 -5.04 -26.84 -16.09
N LYS A 3 -6.38 -26.68 -16.05
CA LYS A 3 -7.05 -25.44 -16.46
C LYS A 3 -7.71 -24.78 -15.25
N PRO A 4 -7.33 -23.54 -14.90
CA PRO A 4 -7.99 -22.84 -13.82
C PRO A 4 -9.41 -22.41 -14.21
N ARG A 5 -10.30 -22.39 -13.22
CA ARG A 5 -11.60 -21.73 -13.32
C ARG A 5 -11.41 -20.23 -13.10
N PHE A 6 -11.46 -19.48 -14.19
CA PHE A 6 -11.38 -18.01 -14.09
C PHE A 6 -12.70 -17.43 -13.60
N VAL A 7 -12.62 -16.73 -12.47
CA VAL A 7 -13.73 -15.95 -11.91
C VAL A 7 -13.38 -14.48 -12.06
N VAL A 8 -14.14 -13.80 -12.89
CA VAL A 8 -13.88 -12.39 -13.19
C VAL A 8 -15.03 -11.52 -12.70
N GLY A 9 -14.71 -10.30 -12.36
CA GLY A 9 -15.73 -9.33 -11.98
C GLY A 9 -15.15 -7.94 -11.77
N PRO A 10 -15.86 -6.91 -12.20
CA PRO A 10 -15.51 -5.52 -11.94
C PRO A 10 -15.34 -5.20 -10.45
N PRO A 11 -14.85 -3.99 -10.10
CA PRO A 11 -14.69 -3.57 -8.72
C PRO A 11 -16.00 -3.62 -7.93
N GLY A 12 -15.93 -4.14 -6.71
CA GLY A 12 -17.09 -4.16 -5.82
C GLY A 12 -18.16 -5.21 -6.14
N THR A 13 -17.88 -6.20 -7.01
CA THR A 13 -18.84 -7.29 -7.31
C THR A 13 -18.75 -8.46 -6.33
N GLY A 14 -17.96 -8.33 -5.26
CA GLY A 14 -17.94 -9.36 -4.21
C GLY A 14 -16.98 -10.52 -4.47
N LYS A 15 -15.98 -10.37 -5.36
CA LYS A 15 -14.96 -11.39 -5.64
C LYS A 15 -14.38 -12.02 -4.37
N THR A 16 -13.81 -11.21 -3.49
CA THR A 16 -13.16 -11.70 -2.27
C THR A 16 -14.18 -12.06 -1.19
N HIS A 17 -15.06 -11.13 -0.81
CA HIS A 17 -15.96 -11.33 0.33
C HIS A 17 -17.15 -12.25 0.06
N THR A 18 -17.68 -12.27 -1.15
CA THR A 18 -18.86 -13.11 -1.46
C THR A 18 -18.45 -14.41 -2.11
N PHE A 19 -17.71 -14.36 -3.21
CA PHE A 19 -17.39 -15.60 -3.94
C PHE A 19 -16.29 -16.41 -3.24
N LEU A 20 -15.13 -15.81 -2.98
CA LEU A 20 -13.95 -16.54 -2.50
C LEU A 20 -14.17 -17.10 -1.09
N LEU A 21 -14.73 -16.32 -0.17
CA LEU A 21 -14.99 -16.78 1.21
C LEU A 21 -16.08 -17.83 1.28
N GLU A 22 -17.15 -17.72 0.50
CA GLU A 22 -18.19 -18.78 0.45
C GLU A 22 -17.63 -20.08 -0.13
N ARG A 23 -16.82 -20.02 -1.19
CA ARG A 23 -16.13 -21.20 -1.72
C ARG A 23 -15.13 -21.79 -0.74
N TYR A 24 -14.36 -20.95 -0.04
CA TYR A 24 -13.44 -21.39 1.01
C TYR A 24 -14.20 -22.16 2.11
N LYS A 25 -15.34 -21.63 2.57
CA LYS A 25 -16.22 -22.26 3.55
C LYS A 25 -16.76 -23.61 3.07
N GLU A 26 -17.23 -23.68 1.82
CA GLU A 26 -17.71 -24.95 1.23
C GLU A 26 -16.59 -26.00 1.19
N PHE A 27 -15.40 -25.62 0.74
CA PHE A 27 -14.26 -26.53 0.69
C PHE A 27 -13.76 -26.91 2.07
N PHE A 28 -13.75 -26.00 3.03
CA PHE A 28 -13.36 -26.26 4.41
C PHE A 28 -14.24 -27.30 5.10
N LYS A 29 -15.51 -27.42 4.70
CA LYS A 29 -16.44 -28.46 5.18
C LYS A 29 -16.18 -29.83 4.52
N LYS A 30 -15.75 -29.83 3.27
CA LYS A 30 -15.74 -31.03 2.40
C LYS A 30 -14.35 -31.69 2.30
N TYR A 31 -13.29 -30.92 2.40
CA TYR A 31 -11.90 -31.36 2.22
C TYR A 31 -11.11 -31.19 3.51
N ASP A 32 -9.93 -31.82 3.55
CA ASP A 32 -8.96 -31.61 4.61
C ASP A 32 -8.49 -30.13 4.58
N PRO A 33 -8.74 -29.36 5.66
CA PRO A 33 -8.35 -27.95 5.70
C PRO A 33 -6.84 -27.71 5.47
N ASP A 34 -6.00 -28.70 5.79
CA ASP A 34 -4.56 -28.64 5.54
C ASP A 34 -4.20 -28.61 4.06
N LYS A 35 -5.08 -29.06 3.20
CA LYS A 35 -4.89 -29.15 1.75
C LYS A 35 -5.58 -28.05 0.95
N ILE A 36 -6.17 -27.07 1.64
CA ILE A 36 -6.81 -25.91 1.02
C ILE A 36 -5.84 -24.73 1.12
N VAL A 37 -5.42 -24.19 -0.02
CA VAL A 37 -4.53 -23.03 -0.08
C VAL A 37 -5.20 -21.88 -0.81
N LEU A 38 -5.11 -20.70 -0.20
CA LEU A 38 -5.56 -19.44 -0.77
C LEU A 38 -4.36 -18.49 -0.88
N ILE A 39 -4.10 -18.02 -2.07
CA ILE A 39 -3.02 -17.09 -2.37
C ILE A 39 -3.60 -15.69 -2.61
N SER A 40 -2.99 -14.67 -2.03
CA SER A 40 -3.26 -13.27 -2.34
C SER A 40 -1.96 -12.48 -2.51
N HIS A 41 -2.04 -11.29 -3.12
CA HIS A 41 -0.83 -10.55 -3.51
C HIS A 41 -0.20 -9.73 -2.37
N THR A 42 -0.99 -9.33 -1.37
CA THR A 42 -0.52 -8.45 -0.29
C THR A 42 -0.82 -9.02 1.08
N ASN A 43 0.06 -8.74 2.05
CA ASN A 43 -0.18 -9.15 3.44
C ASN A 43 -1.47 -8.53 4.01
N VAL A 44 -1.81 -7.30 3.61
CA VAL A 44 -3.06 -6.64 4.05
C VAL A 44 -4.28 -7.41 3.56
N ALA A 45 -4.31 -7.84 2.29
CA ALA A 45 -5.40 -8.66 1.76
C ALA A 45 -5.44 -10.04 2.45
N VAL A 46 -4.29 -10.67 2.67
CA VAL A 46 -4.17 -11.92 3.43
C VAL A 46 -4.78 -11.76 4.82
N ASP A 47 -4.41 -10.72 5.58
CA ASP A 47 -4.95 -10.48 6.92
C ASP A 47 -6.47 -10.26 6.92
N GLN A 48 -6.98 -9.53 5.93
CA GLN A 48 -8.43 -9.33 5.77
C GLN A 48 -9.16 -10.65 5.52
N ILE A 49 -8.63 -11.50 4.64
CA ILE A 49 -9.22 -12.80 4.32
C ILE A 49 -9.13 -13.75 5.53
N VAL A 50 -7.99 -13.77 6.24
CA VAL A 50 -7.81 -14.57 7.47
C VAL A 50 -8.82 -14.15 8.53
N ASN A 51 -9.00 -12.84 8.77
CA ASN A 51 -9.98 -12.34 9.73
C ASN A 51 -11.40 -12.78 9.33
N ALA A 52 -11.77 -12.58 8.06
CA ALA A 52 -13.08 -12.97 7.57
C ALA A 52 -13.31 -14.50 7.62
N ALA A 53 -12.27 -15.31 7.37
CA ALA A 53 -12.36 -16.77 7.52
C ALA A 53 -12.54 -17.17 8.99
N MET A 54 -11.83 -16.54 9.91
CA MET A 54 -11.96 -16.80 11.36
C MET A 54 -13.34 -16.38 11.91
N ASP A 55 -14.00 -15.42 11.29
CA ASP A 55 -15.34 -14.96 11.70
C ASP A 55 -16.47 -15.89 11.22
N VAL A 56 -16.17 -16.83 10.32
CA VAL A 56 -17.15 -17.84 9.87
C VAL A 56 -17.48 -18.79 11.03
N PRO A 57 -18.76 -18.90 11.47
CA PRO A 57 -19.13 -19.70 12.64
C PRO A 57 -18.65 -21.16 12.56
N GLU A 58 -18.84 -21.80 11.43
CA GLU A 58 -18.48 -23.21 11.20
C GLU A 58 -16.97 -23.47 11.27
N ILE A 59 -16.16 -22.45 10.96
CA ILE A 59 -14.70 -22.52 11.08
C ILE A 59 -14.27 -22.28 12.53
N ARG A 60 -14.92 -21.31 13.19
CA ARG A 60 -14.65 -20.96 14.59
C ARG A 60 -14.92 -22.14 15.54
N GLU A 61 -16.02 -22.85 15.35
CA GLU A 61 -16.42 -24.02 16.13
C GLU A 61 -15.38 -25.15 16.10
N ARG A 62 -14.61 -25.27 15.02
CA ARG A 62 -13.53 -26.28 14.90
C ARG A 62 -12.24 -25.90 15.66
N GLY A 63 -12.17 -24.74 16.31
CA GLY A 63 -11.07 -24.33 17.21
C GLY A 63 -9.73 -24.04 16.53
N TYR A 64 -9.72 -23.82 15.22
CA TYR A 64 -8.48 -23.48 14.52
C TYR A 64 -7.93 -22.10 14.94
N ARG A 65 -6.63 -22.04 15.20
CA ARG A 65 -5.94 -20.79 15.59
C ARG A 65 -5.56 -19.97 14.35
N ARG A 66 -5.41 -18.65 14.51
CA ARG A 66 -4.99 -17.71 13.45
C ARG A 66 -3.76 -18.19 12.66
N LYS A 67 -2.75 -18.77 13.33
CA LYS A 67 -1.55 -19.29 12.68
C LYS A 67 -1.84 -20.36 11.64
N PHE A 68 -2.83 -21.23 11.89
CA PHE A 68 -3.26 -22.24 10.92
C PHE A 68 -3.67 -21.59 9.59
N PHE A 69 -4.47 -20.50 9.66
CA PHE A 69 -4.92 -19.79 8.47
C PHE A 69 -3.79 -19.04 7.79
N GLN A 70 -2.90 -18.37 8.54
CA GLN A 70 -1.75 -17.66 7.98
C GLN A 70 -0.78 -18.56 7.20
N ASP A 71 -0.75 -19.83 7.52
CA ASP A 71 0.06 -20.81 6.81
C ASP A 71 -0.55 -21.26 5.48
N ARG A 72 -1.84 -21.03 5.25
CA ARG A 72 -2.62 -21.50 4.09
C ARG A 72 -3.27 -20.39 3.31
N ILE A 73 -3.61 -19.29 3.98
CA ILE A 73 -4.04 -18.03 3.36
C ILE A 73 -2.82 -17.11 3.42
N CYS A 74 -2.07 -17.02 2.33
CA CYS A 74 -0.75 -16.37 2.36
C CYS A 74 -0.39 -15.77 0.99
N THR A 75 0.76 -15.09 0.93
CA THR A 75 1.30 -14.64 -0.35
C THR A 75 2.06 -15.77 -1.06
N ILE A 76 2.24 -15.64 -2.39
CA ILE A 76 3.03 -16.61 -3.18
C ILE A 76 4.43 -16.77 -2.58
N HIS A 77 5.08 -15.66 -2.23
CA HIS A 77 6.42 -15.68 -1.63
C HIS A 77 6.45 -16.42 -0.29
N HIS A 78 5.45 -16.17 0.58
CA HIS A 78 5.36 -16.88 1.86
C HIS A 78 5.21 -18.39 1.65
N TYR A 79 4.33 -18.80 0.73
CA TYR A 79 4.15 -20.21 0.40
C TYR A 79 5.45 -20.86 -0.09
N CYS A 80 6.11 -20.23 -1.07
CA CYS A 80 7.39 -20.73 -1.62
C CYS A 80 8.47 -20.80 -0.55
N LYS A 81 8.66 -19.75 0.25
CA LYS A 81 9.60 -19.73 1.38
C LYS A 81 9.36 -20.90 2.33
N LYS A 82 8.11 -21.14 2.73
CA LYS A 82 7.74 -22.23 3.64
C LYS A 82 8.07 -23.61 3.05
N LYS A 83 7.75 -23.83 1.77
CA LYS A 83 8.04 -25.11 1.08
C LYS A 83 9.55 -25.32 0.87
N LEU A 84 10.34 -24.27 0.70
CA LEU A 84 11.78 -24.33 0.59
C LEU A 84 12.49 -24.48 1.95
N GLU A 85 11.77 -24.33 3.06
CA GLU A 85 12.32 -24.35 4.44
C GLU A 85 13.45 -23.33 4.68
N ARG A 86 13.46 -22.24 3.92
CA ARG A 86 14.45 -21.18 4.06
C ARG A 86 14.04 -20.20 5.16
N LYS A 87 14.99 -19.93 6.06
CA LYS A 87 14.79 -19.00 7.19
C LYS A 87 15.32 -17.62 6.88
N GLU A 88 16.49 -17.55 6.24
CA GLU A 88 17.17 -16.31 5.95
C GLU A 88 16.62 -15.67 4.66
N VAL A 89 16.24 -14.40 4.79
CA VAL A 89 15.74 -13.56 3.71
C VAL A 89 16.60 -12.31 3.68
N PHE A 90 16.97 -11.85 2.50
CA PHE A 90 17.69 -10.60 2.33
C PHE A 90 16.91 -9.43 2.97
N THR A 91 17.53 -8.79 3.97
CA THR A 91 16.92 -7.78 4.84
C THR A 91 17.46 -6.37 4.56
N GLU A 92 17.00 -5.38 5.33
CA GLU A 92 17.55 -4.02 5.30
C GLU A 92 19.03 -3.99 5.69
N GLN A 93 19.44 -4.78 6.69
CA GLN A 93 20.83 -4.86 7.13
C GLN A 93 21.71 -5.43 6.02
N ASP A 94 21.28 -6.53 5.39
CA ASP A 94 22.02 -7.13 4.27
C ASP A 94 22.16 -6.16 3.10
N ASN A 95 21.16 -5.31 2.87
CA ASN A 95 21.23 -4.30 1.83
C ASN A 95 22.25 -3.20 2.13
N GLU A 96 22.37 -2.75 3.39
CA GLU A 96 23.42 -1.81 3.80
C GLU A 96 24.81 -2.45 3.70
N ASP A 97 24.95 -3.71 4.12
CA ASP A 97 26.22 -4.42 4.04
C ASP A 97 26.63 -4.66 2.59
N PHE A 98 25.70 -5.05 1.72
CA PHE A 98 25.94 -5.18 0.27
C PHE A 98 26.32 -3.84 -0.37
N LYS A 99 25.64 -2.77 -0.02
CA LYS A 99 25.93 -1.42 -0.50
C LYS A 99 27.35 -0.98 -0.10
N ASN A 100 27.74 -1.25 1.14
CA ASN A 100 29.08 -0.95 1.62
C ASN A 100 30.15 -1.77 0.88
N LEU A 101 29.89 -3.05 0.65
CA LEU A 101 30.75 -3.94 -0.14
C LEU A 101 30.97 -3.39 -1.56
N CYS A 102 29.92 -2.96 -2.23
CA CYS A 102 29.99 -2.45 -3.59
C CYS A 102 30.41 -0.98 -3.69
N ARG A 103 30.64 -0.28 -2.57
CA ARG A 103 30.88 1.18 -2.52
C ARG A 103 29.83 1.98 -3.30
N LEU A 104 28.58 1.52 -3.27
CA LEU A 104 27.46 2.17 -3.95
C LEU A 104 27.10 3.46 -3.22
N HIS A 105 27.62 4.60 -3.68
CA HIS A 105 27.39 5.94 -3.09
C HIS A 105 25.97 6.49 -3.39
N VAL A 106 24.95 5.69 -3.34
CA VAL A 106 23.58 6.20 -3.43
C VAL A 106 22.99 6.18 -2.04
N ALA A 107 22.66 7.37 -1.53
CA ALA A 107 21.95 7.51 -0.28
C ALA A 107 20.59 6.78 -0.38
N PHE A 108 20.51 5.59 0.19
CA PHE A 108 19.25 5.01 0.59
C PHE A 108 18.73 5.88 1.71
N THR A 109 17.85 6.82 1.39
CA THR A 109 17.06 7.49 2.41
C THR A 109 16.07 6.46 2.93
N TYR A 110 16.46 5.71 3.95
CA TYR A 110 15.56 4.92 4.76
C TYR A 110 14.60 5.88 5.47
N GLY A 111 13.49 6.12 4.84
CA GLY A 111 12.40 6.76 5.49
C GLY A 111 11.28 5.76 5.62
N LYS A 112 11.14 5.12 6.79
CA LYS A 112 10.04 4.26 7.24
C LYS A 112 9.89 2.90 6.53
N PRO A 113 9.34 1.85 7.20
CA PRO A 113 9.12 0.49 6.68
C PRO A 113 8.23 0.42 5.42
N GLU A 114 7.62 1.52 5.02
CA GLU A 114 6.74 1.65 3.86
C GLU A 114 7.47 1.78 2.52
N ASP A 115 8.76 2.06 2.56
CA ASP A 115 9.57 2.22 1.36
C ASP A 115 10.39 0.94 1.13
N ASP A 116 9.84 0.03 0.32
CA ASP A 116 10.54 -1.16 -0.16
C ASP A 116 11.95 -0.76 -0.67
N PRO A 117 13.04 -1.19 -0.02
CA PRO A 117 14.41 -0.81 -0.39
C PRO A 117 14.75 -1.23 -1.81
N TYR A 118 14.10 -2.28 -2.35
CA TYR A 118 14.27 -2.75 -3.72
C TYR A 118 13.73 -1.80 -4.77
N THR A 119 12.79 -0.90 -4.43
CA THR A 119 12.14 -0.03 -5.43
C THR A 119 12.88 1.27 -5.68
N LYS A 120 13.85 1.64 -4.85
CA LYS A 120 14.50 2.97 -4.95
C LYS A 120 15.86 2.95 -5.66
N HIS A 121 16.66 1.91 -5.48
CA HIS A 121 17.97 1.82 -6.10
C HIS A 121 17.88 1.34 -7.55
N PRO A 122 18.55 1.99 -8.53
CA PRO A 122 18.48 1.62 -9.93
C PRO A 122 18.82 0.16 -10.22
N PHE A 123 19.82 -0.39 -9.54
CA PHE A 123 20.20 -1.80 -9.66
C PHE A 123 19.05 -2.75 -9.25
N PHE A 124 18.47 -2.55 -8.06
CA PHE A 124 17.37 -3.40 -7.60
C PHE A 124 16.10 -3.23 -8.45
N LYS A 125 15.83 -2.02 -8.95
CA LYS A 125 14.75 -1.82 -9.93
C LYS A 125 14.97 -2.63 -11.19
N PHE A 126 16.20 -2.66 -11.69
CA PHE A 126 16.54 -3.36 -12.92
C PHE A 126 16.39 -4.87 -12.77
N ILE A 127 17.00 -5.48 -11.74
CA ILE A 127 16.91 -6.94 -11.54
C ILE A 127 15.47 -7.37 -11.24
N LYS A 128 14.73 -6.59 -10.44
CA LYS A 128 13.33 -6.88 -10.15
C LYS A 128 12.44 -6.81 -11.40
N ALA A 129 12.65 -5.83 -12.27
CA ALA A 129 11.92 -5.71 -13.52
C ALA A 129 12.26 -6.85 -14.48
N ALA A 130 13.55 -7.14 -14.70
CA ALA A 130 13.99 -8.26 -15.53
C ALA A 130 13.38 -9.58 -15.05
N TYR A 131 13.47 -9.86 -13.75
CA TYR A 131 12.85 -11.00 -13.13
C TYR A 131 11.33 -11.05 -13.31
N GLY A 132 10.64 -9.94 -13.05
CA GLY A 132 9.17 -9.87 -13.16
C GLY A 132 8.66 -10.15 -14.58
N TYR A 133 9.42 -9.74 -15.61
CA TYR A 133 9.14 -10.03 -17.00
C TYR A 133 9.64 -11.40 -17.46
N ASP A 134 10.27 -12.17 -16.61
CA ASP A 134 10.91 -13.47 -16.95
C ASP A 134 11.92 -13.31 -18.08
N ARG A 135 12.83 -12.34 -17.96
CA ARG A 135 13.83 -11.99 -18.97
C ARG A 135 15.23 -12.03 -18.39
N GLU A 136 16.19 -12.48 -19.22
CA GLU A 136 17.60 -12.28 -18.90
C GLU A 136 17.94 -10.78 -18.90
N LEU A 137 19.02 -10.36 -18.20
CA LEU A 137 19.34 -8.94 -18.04
C LEU A 137 19.60 -8.24 -19.36
N ASP A 138 20.30 -8.92 -20.28
CA ASP A 138 20.59 -8.40 -21.62
C ASP A 138 19.30 -8.23 -22.42
N GLU A 139 18.44 -9.24 -22.44
CA GLU A 139 17.13 -9.20 -23.08
C GLU A 139 16.27 -8.06 -22.51
N HIS A 140 16.23 -7.93 -21.18
CA HIS A 140 15.47 -6.86 -20.54
C HIS A 140 16.02 -5.48 -20.91
N TRP A 141 17.35 -5.30 -20.89
CA TRP A 141 17.98 -4.02 -21.24
C TRP A 141 17.68 -3.58 -22.66
N HIS A 142 17.72 -4.50 -23.64
CA HIS A 142 17.48 -4.22 -25.03
C HIS A 142 16.00 -4.23 -25.45
N HIS A 143 15.12 -4.63 -24.55
CA HIS A 143 13.70 -4.66 -24.87
C HIS A 143 13.15 -3.26 -25.12
N ARG A 144 12.31 -3.12 -26.17
CA ARG A 144 11.75 -1.84 -26.63
C ARG A 144 10.99 -1.05 -25.56
N ASP A 145 10.34 -1.76 -24.61
CA ASP A 145 9.52 -1.16 -23.57
C ASP A 145 10.34 -0.77 -22.33
N THR A 146 11.65 -1.09 -22.31
CA THR A 146 12.51 -0.79 -21.16
C THR A 146 12.93 0.69 -21.16
N ASN A 147 12.57 1.39 -20.10
CA ASN A 147 13.00 2.76 -19.88
C ASN A 147 14.37 2.79 -19.17
N ARG A 148 15.45 2.76 -19.96
CA ARG A 148 16.84 2.72 -19.45
C ARG A 148 17.19 3.89 -18.54
N LEU A 149 16.52 5.03 -18.68
CA LEU A 149 16.75 6.21 -17.83
C LEU A 149 16.39 5.97 -16.35
N GLU A 150 15.54 4.96 -16.08
CA GLU A 150 15.19 4.58 -14.70
C GLU A 150 16.35 3.89 -13.96
N TYR A 151 17.35 3.40 -14.72
CA TYR A 151 18.51 2.69 -14.20
C TYR A 151 19.77 3.54 -14.14
N SER A 152 19.67 4.81 -14.55
CA SER A 152 20.77 5.78 -14.41
C SER A 152 21.25 5.89 -12.94
N PRO A 153 22.56 5.99 -12.70
CA PRO A 153 23.63 6.25 -13.68
C PRO A 153 24.27 4.99 -14.30
N TYR A 154 23.75 3.80 -14.07
CA TYR A 154 24.37 2.54 -14.50
C TYR A 154 24.11 2.23 -15.98
N ASN A 155 25.14 1.65 -16.64
CA ASN A 155 25.01 0.96 -17.93
C ASN A 155 24.78 -0.54 -17.72
N LEU A 156 24.54 -1.29 -18.80
CA LEU A 156 24.25 -2.73 -18.73
C LEU A 156 25.41 -3.53 -18.11
N THR A 157 26.65 -3.25 -18.52
CA THR A 157 27.83 -3.97 -18.00
C THR A 157 27.95 -3.80 -16.49
N GLN A 158 27.82 -2.57 -16.00
CA GLN A 158 27.85 -2.29 -14.56
C GLN A 158 26.72 -2.99 -13.78
N LEU A 159 25.51 -3.06 -14.38
CA LEU A 159 24.39 -3.77 -13.75
C LEU A 159 24.62 -5.30 -13.73
N GLN A 160 25.27 -5.86 -14.74
CA GLN A 160 25.65 -7.28 -14.80
C GLN A 160 26.76 -7.61 -13.80
N GLU A 161 27.77 -6.75 -13.67
CA GLU A 161 28.82 -6.88 -12.65
C GLU A 161 28.22 -6.81 -11.24
N LEU A 162 27.36 -5.83 -10.96
CA LEU A 162 26.66 -5.72 -9.68
C LEU A 162 25.80 -6.95 -9.39
N LYS A 163 25.14 -7.53 -10.39
CA LYS A 163 24.38 -8.77 -10.21
C LYS A 163 25.30 -9.92 -9.81
N THR A 164 26.44 -10.06 -10.45
CA THR A 164 27.41 -11.12 -10.11
C THR A 164 27.86 -11.02 -8.65
N VAL A 165 28.22 -9.82 -8.21
CA VAL A 165 28.60 -9.57 -6.81
C VAL A 165 27.42 -9.81 -5.85
N TYR A 166 26.21 -9.41 -6.24
CA TYR A 166 24.99 -9.61 -5.46
C TYR A 166 24.64 -11.09 -5.27
N GLU A 167 24.71 -11.87 -6.33
CA GLU A 167 24.47 -13.33 -6.26
C GLU A 167 25.52 -14.02 -5.40
N GLN A 168 26.80 -13.61 -5.51
CA GLN A 168 27.86 -14.14 -4.67
C GLN A 168 27.64 -13.79 -3.19
N TYR A 169 27.30 -12.52 -2.89
CA TYR A 169 26.97 -12.07 -1.54
C TYR A 169 25.82 -12.89 -0.91
N LYS A 170 24.71 -13.08 -1.66
CA LYS A 170 23.60 -13.91 -1.19
C LYS A 170 24.03 -15.36 -0.91
N LYS A 171 24.85 -15.93 -1.77
CA LYS A 171 25.37 -17.28 -1.63
C LYS A 171 26.26 -17.44 -0.38
N ASP A 172 27.19 -16.52 -0.17
CA ASP A 172 28.14 -16.54 0.94
C ASP A 172 27.44 -16.37 2.30
N ASN A 173 26.36 -15.62 2.33
CA ASN A 173 25.54 -15.37 3.53
C ASN A 173 24.30 -16.26 3.63
N ASN A 174 24.14 -17.25 2.72
CA ASN A 174 22.99 -18.17 2.65
C ASN A 174 21.63 -17.44 2.60
N LEU A 175 21.55 -16.32 1.87
CA LEU A 175 20.37 -15.48 1.76
C LEU A 175 19.56 -15.77 0.50
N TYR A 176 18.25 -15.53 0.57
CA TYR A 176 17.33 -15.52 -0.55
C TYR A 176 16.60 -14.18 -0.63
N ASP A 177 16.54 -13.58 -1.80
CA ASP A 177 15.58 -12.52 -2.06
C ASP A 177 14.21 -13.09 -2.53
N PHE A 178 13.26 -12.21 -2.78
CA PHE A 178 11.92 -12.62 -3.22
C PHE A 178 11.93 -13.30 -4.60
N GLY A 179 12.83 -12.89 -5.50
CA GLY A 179 13.03 -13.54 -6.80
C GLY A 179 13.55 -14.95 -6.67
N ASP A 180 14.56 -15.14 -5.81
CA ASP A 180 15.16 -16.45 -5.57
C ASP A 180 14.14 -17.46 -5.04
N MET A 181 13.25 -17.04 -4.14
CA MET A 181 12.22 -17.92 -3.57
C MET A 181 11.32 -18.52 -4.65
N ILE A 182 10.88 -17.70 -5.59
CA ILE A 182 10.02 -18.16 -6.69
C ILE A 182 10.81 -19.00 -7.70
N THR A 183 12.01 -18.54 -8.07
CA THR A 183 12.88 -19.25 -9.02
C THR A 183 13.25 -20.62 -8.51
N GLU A 184 13.71 -20.72 -7.27
CA GLU A 184 14.12 -22.00 -6.67
C GLU A 184 12.93 -22.93 -6.45
N TYR A 185 11.77 -22.40 -6.04
CA TYR A 185 10.54 -23.18 -5.95
C TYR A 185 10.16 -23.77 -7.32
N ASN A 186 10.17 -22.96 -8.38
CA ASN A 186 9.89 -23.41 -9.74
C ASN A 186 10.90 -24.48 -10.19
N ARG A 187 12.20 -24.23 -10.02
CA ARG A 187 13.25 -25.16 -10.37
C ARG A 187 13.08 -26.52 -9.70
N ARG A 188 12.83 -26.53 -8.39
CA ARG A 188 12.60 -27.79 -7.66
C ARG A 188 11.30 -28.47 -8.02
N SER A 189 10.27 -27.72 -8.38
CA SER A 189 8.98 -28.27 -8.82
C SER A 189 9.09 -29.03 -10.15
N ASP A 190 10.11 -28.75 -10.96
CA ASP A 190 10.38 -29.43 -12.22
C ASP A 190 11.22 -30.71 -12.05
N LEU A 191 11.76 -30.96 -10.85
CA LEU A 191 12.49 -32.19 -10.58
C LEU A 191 11.57 -33.41 -10.61
N PRO A 192 12.13 -34.63 -10.85
CA PRO A 192 11.38 -35.88 -10.71
C PRO A 192 10.78 -36.02 -9.30
N GLU A 193 9.60 -36.65 -9.18
CA GLU A 193 8.84 -36.76 -7.92
C GLU A 193 9.68 -37.24 -6.72
N LYS A 194 10.58 -38.20 -6.93
CA LYS A 194 11.48 -38.72 -5.89
C LYS A 194 12.47 -37.69 -5.33
N HIS A 195 12.69 -36.58 -6.03
CA HIS A 195 13.65 -35.55 -5.63
C HIS A 195 12.96 -34.25 -5.18
N LYS A 196 11.63 -34.17 -5.21
CA LYS A 196 10.89 -32.96 -4.82
C LYS A 196 10.87 -32.72 -3.32
N GLY A 197 10.97 -33.76 -2.50
CA GLY A 197 10.86 -33.60 -1.04
C GLY A 197 9.58 -32.85 -0.63
N LYS A 198 9.71 -31.82 0.22
CA LYS A 198 8.61 -30.98 0.70
C LYS A 198 7.99 -30.04 -0.35
N ILE A 199 8.62 -29.89 -1.52
CA ILE A 199 8.07 -29.13 -2.64
C ILE A 199 6.90 -29.86 -3.30
N ARG A 200 6.79 -31.17 -3.11
CA ARG A 200 5.64 -31.94 -3.61
C ARG A 200 4.33 -31.27 -3.17
N SER A 201 3.48 -30.98 -4.13
CA SER A 201 2.18 -30.39 -3.85
C SER A 201 1.21 -31.46 -3.33
N ASP A 202 0.74 -31.25 -2.11
CA ASP A 202 -0.31 -32.02 -1.45
C ASP A 202 -1.65 -31.28 -1.41
N ILE A 203 -1.73 -30.17 -2.16
CA ILE A 203 -2.90 -29.30 -2.24
C ILE A 203 -4.02 -30.01 -2.98
N GLU A 204 -5.24 -29.96 -2.46
CA GLU A 204 -6.47 -30.44 -3.12
C GLU A 204 -7.30 -29.28 -3.69
N VAL A 205 -7.20 -28.08 -3.08
CA VAL A 205 -7.91 -26.87 -3.52
C VAL A 205 -6.94 -25.69 -3.52
N LEU A 206 -6.87 -24.98 -4.64
CA LEU A 206 -6.09 -23.75 -4.79
C LEU A 206 -6.98 -22.61 -5.30
N MET A 207 -6.97 -21.52 -4.56
CA MET A 207 -7.64 -20.28 -4.95
C MET A 207 -6.61 -19.14 -4.97
N VAL A 208 -6.59 -18.34 -6.03
CA VAL A 208 -5.68 -17.20 -6.20
C VAL A 208 -6.53 -15.95 -6.35
N ASP A 209 -6.48 -15.07 -5.36
CA ASP A 209 -7.15 -13.76 -5.37
C ASP A 209 -6.27 -12.69 -6.00
N GLU A 210 -6.87 -11.67 -6.62
CA GLU A 210 -6.19 -10.61 -7.38
C GLU A 210 -5.22 -11.19 -8.43
N ALA A 211 -5.60 -12.29 -9.04
CA ALA A 211 -4.75 -13.09 -9.94
C ALA A 211 -4.15 -12.29 -11.10
N GLN A 212 -4.80 -11.20 -11.53
CA GLN A 212 -4.32 -10.30 -12.59
C GLN A 212 -3.02 -9.56 -12.26
N ASP A 213 -2.61 -9.55 -10.98
CA ASP A 213 -1.36 -8.92 -10.56
C ASP A 213 -0.16 -9.88 -10.54
N THR A 214 -0.39 -11.14 -10.92
CA THR A 214 0.63 -12.19 -10.93
C THR A 214 1.57 -12.00 -12.13
N ASN A 215 2.88 -11.95 -11.88
CA ASN A 215 3.89 -11.95 -12.95
C ASN A 215 4.18 -13.37 -13.46
N ARG A 216 4.91 -13.50 -14.57
CA ARG A 216 5.15 -14.80 -15.23
C ARG A 216 5.81 -15.84 -14.31
N PRO A 217 6.93 -15.56 -13.59
CA PRO A 217 7.51 -16.51 -12.65
C PRO A 217 6.55 -16.93 -11.54
N GLN A 218 5.76 -16.00 -11.00
CA GLN A 218 4.74 -16.28 -10.00
C GLN A 218 3.61 -17.13 -10.56
N LEU A 219 3.17 -16.84 -11.79
CA LEU A 219 2.15 -17.62 -12.48
C LEU A 219 2.62 -19.08 -12.66
N ARG A 220 3.88 -19.27 -13.07
CA ARG A 220 4.51 -20.62 -13.14
C ARG A 220 4.49 -21.31 -11.78
N ALA A 221 4.79 -20.59 -10.69
CA ALA A 221 4.73 -21.15 -9.34
C ALA A 221 3.30 -21.57 -8.96
N VAL A 222 2.29 -20.75 -9.28
CA VAL A 222 0.86 -21.09 -9.08
C VAL A 222 0.47 -22.36 -9.84
N PHE A 223 0.88 -22.51 -11.11
CA PHE A 223 0.63 -23.72 -11.88
C PHE A 223 1.38 -24.94 -11.33
N ASN A 224 2.57 -24.75 -10.80
CA ASN A 224 3.32 -25.81 -10.12
C ASN A 224 2.64 -26.23 -8.80
N MET A 225 2.05 -25.30 -8.05
CA MET A 225 1.21 -25.61 -6.89
C MET A 225 -0.01 -26.45 -7.30
N ALA A 226 -0.62 -26.11 -8.43
CA ALA A 226 -1.84 -26.73 -8.92
C ALA A 226 -1.62 -28.08 -9.64
N LYS A 227 -0.41 -28.52 -9.88
CA LYS A 227 -0.07 -29.61 -10.81
C LYS A 227 -0.85 -30.91 -10.59
N ASN A 228 -1.26 -31.20 -9.35
CA ASN A 228 -1.98 -32.42 -8.97
C ASN A 228 -3.43 -32.16 -8.56
N ILE A 229 -3.93 -30.95 -8.77
CA ILE A 229 -5.30 -30.54 -8.39
C ILE A 229 -6.25 -30.87 -9.55
N LYS A 230 -7.51 -31.18 -9.25
CA LYS A 230 -8.54 -31.27 -10.28
C LYS A 230 -8.90 -29.88 -10.80
N ASP A 231 -9.20 -29.73 -12.08
CA ASP A 231 -9.55 -28.44 -12.72
C ASP A 231 -10.68 -27.71 -11.96
N GLU A 232 -11.63 -28.45 -11.40
CA GLU A 232 -12.77 -27.91 -10.65
C GLU A 232 -12.41 -27.32 -9.28
N HIS A 233 -11.19 -27.54 -8.80
CA HIS A 233 -10.68 -27.06 -7.52
C HIS A 233 -9.58 -25.99 -7.65
N PHE A 234 -9.26 -25.59 -8.87
CA PHE A 234 -8.30 -24.54 -9.14
C PHE A 234 -8.98 -23.27 -9.64
N TYR A 235 -8.95 -22.20 -8.84
CA TYR A 235 -9.58 -20.92 -9.13
C TYR A 235 -8.57 -19.80 -9.26
N MET A 236 -8.73 -18.99 -10.30
CA MET A 236 -8.03 -17.71 -10.47
C MET A 236 -9.08 -16.59 -10.49
N ILE A 237 -9.05 -15.74 -9.47
CA ILE A 237 -10.10 -14.76 -9.21
C ILE A 237 -9.50 -13.37 -9.39
N GLY A 238 -10.15 -12.50 -10.16
CA GLY A 238 -9.61 -11.18 -10.37
C GLY A 238 -10.43 -10.27 -11.29
N ASP A 239 -9.84 -9.14 -11.61
CA ASP A 239 -10.34 -8.17 -12.57
C ASP A 239 -9.19 -7.73 -13.48
N PRO A 240 -9.08 -8.23 -14.72
CA PRO A 240 -8.00 -7.85 -15.64
C PRO A 240 -7.94 -6.35 -15.92
N ASP A 241 -9.07 -5.65 -15.78
CA ASP A 241 -9.14 -4.19 -15.96
C ASP A 241 -8.48 -3.43 -14.79
N GLN A 242 -8.15 -4.11 -13.69
CA GLN A 242 -7.38 -3.59 -12.56
C GLN A 242 -5.92 -4.08 -12.55
N THR A 243 -5.39 -4.60 -13.64
CA THR A 243 -3.96 -4.90 -13.80
C THR A 243 -3.18 -3.59 -13.90
N ILE A 244 -2.56 -3.18 -12.80
CA ILE A 244 -1.79 -1.92 -12.69
C ILE A 244 -0.33 -2.16 -12.29
N PHE A 245 0.09 -3.42 -12.16
CA PHE A 245 1.46 -3.82 -11.81
C PHE A 245 2.25 -4.37 -13.01
N GLU A 246 1.91 -3.96 -14.22
CA GLU A 246 2.65 -4.35 -15.43
C GLU A 246 4.13 -3.94 -15.36
N TRP A 247 4.42 -2.80 -14.74
CA TRP A 247 5.81 -2.38 -14.47
C TRP A 247 6.60 -3.38 -13.60
N ALA A 248 5.93 -4.26 -12.87
CA ALA A 248 6.50 -5.36 -12.08
C ALA A 248 6.35 -6.72 -12.78
N GLY A 249 5.96 -6.73 -14.06
CA GLY A 249 5.84 -7.93 -14.87
C GLY A 249 4.49 -8.62 -14.87
N ALA A 250 3.43 -8.03 -14.27
CA ALA A 250 2.08 -8.59 -14.37
C ALA A 250 1.65 -8.70 -15.84
N ASP A 251 1.11 -9.86 -16.23
CA ASP A 251 0.76 -10.15 -17.64
C ASP A 251 -0.72 -9.84 -17.90
N ALA A 252 -1.00 -8.57 -18.23
CA ALA A 252 -2.35 -8.13 -18.53
C ALA A 252 -2.98 -8.88 -19.71
N ASP A 253 -2.20 -9.18 -20.75
CA ASP A 253 -2.70 -9.87 -21.95
C ASP A 253 -3.20 -11.28 -21.61
N TYR A 254 -2.46 -12.01 -20.78
CA TYR A 254 -2.86 -13.33 -20.35
C TYR A 254 -4.22 -13.28 -19.64
N PHE A 255 -4.39 -12.36 -18.70
CA PHE A 255 -5.63 -12.26 -17.93
C PHE A 255 -6.80 -11.71 -18.75
N HIS A 256 -6.58 -10.78 -19.68
CA HIS A 256 -7.62 -10.30 -20.60
C HIS A 256 -8.10 -11.42 -21.53
N LYS A 257 -7.19 -12.23 -22.06
CA LYS A 257 -7.55 -13.42 -22.90
C LYS A 257 -8.35 -14.46 -22.09
N ALA A 258 -7.93 -14.74 -20.87
CA ALA A 258 -8.64 -15.63 -19.97
C ALA A 258 -10.04 -15.10 -19.59
N ALA A 259 -10.14 -13.78 -19.44
CA ALA A 259 -11.37 -13.09 -19.12
C ALA A 259 -12.36 -12.97 -20.28
N ALA A 260 -11.95 -13.23 -21.51
CA ALA A 260 -12.86 -13.25 -22.67
C ALA A 260 -13.90 -14.40 -22.57
N ASN A 261 -13.51 -15.54 -21.96
CA ASN A 261 -14.39 -16.67 -21.69
C ASN A 261 -14.21 -17.17 -20.25
N PRO A 262 -14.71 -16.44 -19.24
CA PRO A 262 -14.55 -16.82 -17.85
C PRO A 262 -15.45 -18.02 -17.51
N TRP A 263 -15.03 -18.82 -16.52
CA TRP A 263 -15.91 -19.84 -15.95
C TRP A 263 -17.11 -19.20 -15.22
N LEU A 264 -16.88 -18.04 -14.57
CA LEU A 264 -17.92 -17.25 -13.91
C LEU A 264 -17.63 -15.76 -14.06
N GLU A 265 -18.64 -15.00 -14.44
CA GLU A 265 -18.61 -13.54 -14.42
C GLU A 265 -19.52 -12.99 -13.31
N LEU A 266 -18.93 -12.24 -12.38
CA LEU A 266 -19.67 -11.52 -11.34
C LEU A 266 -20.05 -10.14 -11.86
N THR A 267 -21.35 -9.87 -11.95
CA THR A 267 -21.86 -8.66 -12.60
C THR A 267 -22.48 -7.64 -11.65
N GLU A 268 -22.93 -8.08 -10.48
CA GLU A 268 -23.67 -7.22 -9.54
C GLU A 268 -22.73 -6.40 -8.67
N GLY A 269 -22.75 -5.10 -8.88
CA GLY A 269 -21.97 -4.16 -8.07
C GLY A 269 -22.58 -3.97 -6.68
N LYS A 270 -21.73 -3.98 -5.66
CA LYS A 270 -22.07 -3.73 -4.25
C LYS A 270 -21.38 -2.47 -3.70
N ARG A 271 -20.69 -1.71 -4.56
CA ARG A 271 -19.88 -0.56 -4.15
C ARG A 271 -20.25 0.72 -4.89
N CYS A 272 -20.01 0.77 -6.19
CA CYS A 272 -20.11 2.00 -6.95
C CYS A 272 -21.56 2.39 -7.22
N GLY A 273 -21.94 3.61 -6.87
CA GLY A 273 -23.20 4.22 -7.30
C GLY A 273 -23.30 4.32 -8.82
N LYS A 274 -24.52 4.53 -9.32
CA LYS A 274 -24.83 4.52 -10.77
C LYS A 274 -23.91 5.45 -11.58
N ALA A 275 -23.74 6.69 -11.14
CA ALA A 275 -22.90 7.66 -11.87
C ALA A 275 -21.43 7.24 -11.92
N ILE A 276 -20.88 6.69 -10.84
CA ILE A 276 -19.48 6.20 -10.81
C ILE A 276 -19.34 4.97 -11.69
N ASN A 277 -20.28 4.05 -11.64
CA ASN A 277 -20.28 2.84 -12.47
C ASN A 277 -20.26 3.20 -13.97
N GLU A 278 -21.16 4.10 -14.41
CA GLU A 278 -21.21 4.55 -15.80
C GLU A 278 -19.94 5.31 -16.21
N PHE A 279 -19.40 6.13 -15.32
CA PHE A 279 -18.16 6.87 -15.55
C PHE A 279 -16.96 5.92 -15.71
N CYS A 280 -16.83 4.94 -14.83
CA CYS A 280 -15.77 3.94 -14.91
C CYS A 280 -15.89 3.06 -16.15
N LYS A 281 -17.10 2.68 -16.57
CA LYS A 281 -17.33 1.96 -17.83
C LYS A 281 -16.84 2.76 -19.05
N LYS A 282 -17.16 4.06 -19.11
CA LYS A 282 -16.67 4.93 -20.20
C LYS A 282 -15.14 4.98 -20.25
N ILE A 283 -14.47 4.99 -19.08
CA ILE A 283 -13.00 4.97 -19.01
C ILE A 283 -12.42 3.67 -19.56
N ILE A 284 -12.99 2.52 -19.20
CA ILE A 284 -12.40 1.21 -19.50
C ILE A 284 -12.88 0.62 -20.83
N PHE A 285 -13.99 1.11 -21.37
CA PHE A 285 -14.59 0.61 -22.62
C PHE A 285 -13.61 0.44 -23.79
N PRO A 286 -12.65 1.36 -24.04
CA PRO A 286 -11.67 1.17 -25.10
C PRO A 286 -10.76 -0.06 -24.89
N VAL A 287 -10.47 -0.43 -23.62
CA VAL A 287 -9.74 -1.66 -23.27
C VAL A 287 -10.58 -2.88 -23.62
N TRP A 288 -11.84 -2.91 -23.23
CA TRP A 288 -12.77 -3.99 -23.55
C TRP A 288 -12.89 -4.21 -25.06
N ARG A 289 -13.05 -3.11 -25.83
CA ARG A 289 -13.11 -3.15 -27.29
C ARG A 289 -11.84 -3.73 -27.90
N HIS A 290 -10.65 -3.39 -27.37
CA HIS A 290 -9.38 -3.90 -27.85
C HIS A 290 -9.27 -5.43 -27.69
N TYR A 291 -9.72 -5.96 -26.55
CA TYR A 291 -9.69 -7.39 -26.25
C TYR A 291 -10.92 -8.15 -26.76
N GLY A 292 -11.84 -7.49 -27.46
CA GLY A 292 -12.97 -8.10 -28.13
C GLY A 292 -14.10 -8.59 -27.21
N TYR A 293 -14.22 -8.02 -26.02
CA TYR A 293 -15.31 -8.35 -25.09
C TYR A 293 -15.99 -7.08 -24.54
N ASN A 294 -17.17 -7.28 -23.92
CA ASN A 294 -17.91 -6.25 -23.18
C ASN A 294 -18.41 -6.85 -21.88
N ARG A 295 -18.11 -6.21 -20.74
CA ARG A 295 -18.49 -6.73 -19.44
C ARG A 295 -19.80 -6.14 -18.93
N LYS A 296 -20.64 -7.00 -18.42
CA LYS A 296 -21.81 -6.58 -17.67
C LYS A 296 -21.39 -6.18 -16.25
N TRP A 297 -21.54 -4.90 -15.92
CA TRP A 297 -21.31 -4.40 -14.57
C TRP A 297 -22.48 -3.51 -14.14
N LEU A 298 -23.26 -3.99 -13.19
CA LEU A 298 -24.38 -3.29 -12.61
C LEU A 298 -23.92 -2.39 -11.47
N PRO A 299 -24.53 -1.22 -11.27
CA PRO A 299 -24.25 -0.37 -10.11
C PRO A 299 -24.74 -1.00 -8.81
N ALA A 300 -24.25 -0.49 -7.67
CA ALA A 300 -24.80 -0.84 -6.37
C ALA A 300 -26.26 -0.36 -6.25
N PRO A 301 -27.20 -1.21 -5.79
CA PRO A 301 -28.59 -0.84 -5.66
C PRO A 301 -28.80 0.36 -4.72
N GLY A 302 -29.70 1.28 -5.10
CA GLY A 302 -30.09 2.42 -4.25
C GLY A 302 -29.07 3.55 -4.16
N ILE A 303 -27.89 3.44 -4.77
CA ILE A 303 -26.86 4.48 -4.74
C ILE A 303 -26.79 5.17 -6.10
N GLN A 304 -27.13 6.47 -6.15
CA GLN A 304 -27.04 7.26 -7.39
C GLN A 304 -25.60 7.72 -7.65
N GLY A 305 -24.99 8.40 -6.67
CA GLY A 305 -23.66 9.00 -6.76
C GLY A 305 -23.58 10.21 -7.69
N ASN A 306 -22.45 10.92 -7.67
CA ASN A 306 -22.21 12.07 -8.55
C ASN A 306 -20.77 12.13 -9.04
N ILE A 307 -20.56 12.76 -10.21
CA ILE A 307 -19.24 13.06 -10.76
C ILE A 307 -19.07 14.57 -10.86
N TYR A 308 -18.07 15.09 -10.18
CA TYR A 308 -17.72 16.50 -10.18
C TYR A 308 -16.39 16.72 -10.89
N ASN A 309 -16.31 17.74 -11.74
CA ASN A 309 -15.06 18.17 -12.33
C ASN A 309 -14.52 19.37 -11.54
N LEU A 310 -13.24 19.28 -11.13
CA LEU A 310 -12.48 20.34 -10.51
C LEU A 310 -11.39 20.79 -11.48
N ALA A 311 -11.34 22.08 -11.81
CA ALA A 311 -10.26 22.60 -12.66
C ALA A 311 -8.92 22.52 -11.93
N ASP A 312 -8.90 22.89 -10.65
CA ASP A 312 -7.74 22.80 -9.76
C ASP A 312 -8.21 22.74 -8.29
N LEU A 313 -7.25 22.65 -7.34
CA LEU A 313 -7.46 22.87 -5.90
C LEU A 313 -7.48 24.36 -5.51
N ASN A 314 -7.66 25.25 -6.47
CA ASN A 314 -7.84 26.69 -6.28
C ASN A 314 -9.30 27.05 -5.99
N PRO A 315 -9.57 28.19 -5.34
CA PRO A 315 -10.94 28.60 -5.00
C PRO A 315 -11.88 28.57 -6.20
N SER A 316 -12.90 27.74 -6.12
CA SER A 316 -13.94 27.56 -7.13
C SER A 316 -15.22 27.07 -6.47
N LEU A 317 -16.36 27.16 -7.16
CA LEU A 317 -17.62 26.61 -6.67
C LEU A 317 -17.56 25.10 -6.42
N GLY A 318 -16.87 24.36 -7.30
CA GLY A 318 -16.66 22.92 -7.15
C GLY A 318 -15.82 22.58 -5.92
N LEU A 319 -14.75 23.35 -5.68
CA LEU A 319 -13.92 23.19 -4.48
C LEU A 319 -14.71 23.52 -3.20
N LYS A 320 -15.53 24.57 -3.21
CA LYS A 320 -16.39 24.89 -2.06
C LYS A 320 -17.30 23.71 -1.71
N LYS A 321 -17.96 23.09 -2.70
CA LYS A 321 -18.79 21.90 -2.47
C LYS A 321 -18.00 20.74 -1.86
N LEU A 322 -16.78 20.49 -2.33
CA LEU A 322 -15.91 19.46 -1.76
C LEU A 322 -15.56 19.75 -0.30
N LEU A 323 -15.15 20.98 0.02
CA LEU A 323 -14.80 21.41 1.37
C LEU A 323 -16.00 21.33 2.32
N ASP A 324 -17.18 21.79 1.87
CA ASP A 324 -18.42 21.72 2.64
C ASP A 324 -18.79 20.26 2.92
N LYS A 325 -18.64 19.37 1.94
CA LYS A 325 -18.90 17.94 2.15
C LYS A 325 -17.91 17.31 3.12
N ILE A 326 -16.61 17.61 3.01
CA ILE A 326 -15.60 17.12 3.96
C ILE A 326 -15.90 17.57 5.40
N LYS A 327 -16.34 18.84 5.58
CA LYS A 327 -16.63 19.39 6.91
C LYS A 327 -17.92 18.89 7.52
N ASN A 328 -18.97 18.78 6.71
CA ASN A 328 -20.35 18.60 7.19
C ASN A 328 -20.83 17.15 7.18
N THR A 329 -20.01 16.19 6.70
CA THR A 329 -20.37 14.77 6.70
C THR A 329 -19.40 13.93 7.50
N LYS A 330 -19.81 12.72 7.89
CA LYS A 330 -18.93 11.70 8.49
C LYS A 330 -18.35 10.75 7.45
N GLU A 331 -18.57 11.02 6.17
CA GLU A 331 -18.09 10.20 5.07
C GLU A 331 -16.57 10.18 4.97
N THR A 332 -16.04 9.10 4.43
CA THR A 332 -14.61 8.90 4.19
C THR A 332 -14.20 9.43 2.82
N PHE A 333 -12.99 9.97 2.73
CA PHE A 333 -12.43 10.53 1.49
C PHE A 333 -11.06 9.94 1.21
N ILE A 334 -10.78 9.66 -0.08
CA ILE A 334 -9.44 9.36 -0.57
C ILE A 334 -9.02 10.34 -1.65
N PHE A 335 -7.90 11.01 -1.43
CA PHE A 335 -7.22 11.80 -2.46
C PHE A 335 -6.18 10.92 -3.14
N ALA A 336 -6.50 10.50 -4.34
CA ALA A 336 -5.72 9.53 -5.10
C ALA A 336 -4.88 10.22 -6.18
N TYR A 337 -3.61 9.82 -6.30
CA TYR A 337 -2.67 10.43 -7.25
C TYR A 337 -1.69 9.41 -7.82
N ARG A 338 -1.00 9.79 -8.91
CA ARG A 338 0.00 8.94 -9.56
C ARG A 338 1.44 9.20 -9.11
N GLY A 339 1.84 10.43 -8.87
CA GLY A 339 3.24 10.80 -8.69
C GLY A 339 3.52 11.83 -7.61
N LYS A 340 4.80 11.96 -7.21
CA LYS A 340 5.26 12.85 -6.13
C LYS A 340 4.83 14.33 -6.21
N PRO A 341 4.76 14.99 -7.39
CA PRO A 341 4.30 16.38 -7.43
C PRO A 341 2.87 16.56 -6.92
N SER A 342 1.98 15.60 -7.20
CA SER A 342 0.60 15.63 -6.67
C SER A 342 0.56 15.39 -5.16
N ASP A 343 1.45 14.55 -4.61
CA ASP A 343 1.56 14.32 -3.17
C ASP A 343 1.79 15.64 -2.41
N LYS A 344 2.74 16.43 -2.87
CA LYS A 344 3.04 17.74 -2.26
C LYS A 344 1.84 18.69 -2.35
N ARG A 345 1.23 18.82 -3.52
CA ARG A 345 0.09 19.72 -3.75
C ARG A 345 -1.13 19.34 -2.91
N ILE A 346 -1.41 18.05 -2.77
CA ILE A 346 -2.53 17.56 -1.94
C ILE A 346 -2.27 17.86 -0.46
N LYS A 347 -1.05 17.69 0.03
CA LYS A 347 -0.68 18.06 1.41
C LYS A 347 -0.83 19.56 1.66
N GLU A 348 -0.31 20.39 0.77
CA GLU A 348 -0.45 21.84 0.84
C GLU A 348 -1.93 22.28 0.85
N PHE A 349 -2.78 21.60 0.08
CA PHE A 349 -4.23 21.80 0.11
C PHE A 349 -4.81 21.50 1.50
N PHE A 350 -4.50 20.34 2.10
CA PHE A 350 -5.00 20.00 3.43
C PHE A 350 -4.53 21.01 4.49
N GLU A 351 -3.28 21.42 4.43
CA GLU A 351 -2.70 22.39 5.36
C GLU A 351 -3.33 23.78 5.18
N THR A 352 -3.62 24.18 3.95
CA THR A 352 -4.25 25.47 3.64
C THR A 352 -5.67 25.55 4.22
N TYR A 353 -6.44 24.48 4.05
CA TYR A 353 -7.85 24.46 4.46
C TYR A 353 -8.07 23.86 5.85
N GLY A 354 -7.02 23.46 6.55
CA GLY A 354 -7.10 22.87 7.90
C GLY A 354 -7.93 21.59 7.92
N ILE A 355 -7.66 20.66 7.00
CA ILE A 355 -8.31 19.35 6.91
C ILE A 355 -7.41 18.33 7.60
N GLU A 356 -7.97 17.57 8.56
CA GLU A 356 -7.24 16.43 9.13
C GLU A 356 -7.05 15.34 8.09
N TYR A 357 -5.81 14.86 7.91
CA TYR A 357 -5.50 13.85 6.90
C TYR A 357 -4.43 12.87 7.35
N ALA A 358 -4.43 11.68 6.74
CA ALA A 358 -3.35 10.71 6.86
C ALA A 358 -3.02 10.06 5.52
N HIS A 359 -1.77 9.63 5.36
CA HIS A 359 -1.41 8.74 4.27
C HIS A 359 -2.14 7.39 4.41
N ILE A 360 -2.51 6.76 3.30
CA ILE A 360 -3.30 5.51 3.32
C ILE A 360 -2.65 4.37 4.13
N THR A 361 -1.33 4.35 4.21
CA THR A 361 -0.57 3.36 4.98
C THR A 361 -0.28 3.78 6.42
N SER A 362 -0.71 4.97 6.84
CA SER A 362 -0.47 5.53 8.17
C SER A 362 -1.78 5.63 8.96
N SER A 363 -1.70 5.26 10.21
CA SER A 363 -2.75 5.54 11.22
C SER A 363 -2.41 6.75 12.09
N ALA A 364 -1.32 7.47 11.76
CA ALA A 364 -0.84 8.57 12.58
C ALA A 364 -1.80 9.77 12.48
N HIS A 365 -2.41 10.09 13.59
CA HIS A 365 -3.09 11.36 13.81
C HIS A 365 -2.10 12.52 13.80
N VAL A 366 -2.57 13.71 13.42
CA VAL A 366 -1.85 14.94 13.75
C VAL A 366 -1.66 14.94 15.26
N PRO A 367 -0.43 15.10 15.78
CA PRO A 367 -0.21 14.96 17.19
C PRO A 367 -0.75 16.18 17.95
N LEU A 368 -2.01 16.12 18.41
CA LEU A 368 -2.55 17.07 19.38
C LEU A 368 -1.65 17.26 20.59
N LYS A 369 -0.99 16.17 20.99
CA LYS A 369 0.02 16.20 22.06
C LYS A 369 1.12 17.19 21.78
N GLU A 370 1.52 17.36 20.51
CA GLU A 370 2.55 18.31 20.11
C GLU A 370 2.08 19.76 20.26
N LEU A 371 0.83 20.06 19.88
CA LEU A 371 0.24 21.37 20.10
C LEU A 371 0.11 21.69 21.59
N LYS A 372 -0.39 20.74 22.37
CA LYS A 372 -0.48 20.89 23.84
C LYS A 372 0.89 21.17 24.44
N CYS A 373 1.92 20.46 24.03
CA CYS A 373 3.29 20.72 24.47
C CYS A 373 3.74 22.17 24.11
N HIS A 374 3.47 22.58 22.89
CA HIS A 374 3.80 23.93 22.44
C HIS A 374 3.10 25.02 23.25
N ASP A 375 1.81 24.86 23.53
CA ASP A 375 1.01 25.86 24.21
C ASP A 375 1.23 25.84 25.74
N GLU A 376 1.56 24.71 26.32
CA GLU A 376 1.78 24.54 27.76
C GLU A 376 3.24 24.75 28.22
N TRP A 377 4.21 24.63 27.32
CA TRP A 377 5.62 24.74 27.66
C TRP A 377 6.01 26.12 28.23
N PRO A 378 5.57 27.27 27.67
CA PRO A 378 5.90 28.59 28.25
C PRO A 378 5.48 28.72 29.71
N SER A 379 4.24 28.36 30.04
CA SER A 379 3.75 28.42 31.41
C SER A 379 4.50 27.46 32.34
N PHE A 380 4.91 26.31 31.83
CA PHE A 380 5.73 25.36 32.60
C PHE A 380 7.11 25.90 32.91
N THR A 381 7.76 26.59 31.97
CA THR A 381 9.06 27.26 32.21
C THR A 381 8.95 28.44 33.18
N GLU A 382 7.77 29.02 33.35
CA GLU A 382 7.43 30.07 34.29
C GLU A 382 7.02 29.57 35.68
N GLY A 383 7.05 28.24 35.88
CA GLY A 383 6.79 27.61 37.16
C GLY A 383 5.38 27.03 37.35
N ALA A 384 4.52 27.09 36.34
CA ALA A 384 3.20 26.45 36.43
C ALA A 384 3.34 24.93 36.57
N PRO A 385 2.70 24.30 37.56
CA PRO A 385 2.79 22.87 37.76
C PRO A 385 2.10 22.10 36.62
N LYS A 386 2.64 20.93 36.27
CA LYS A 386 2.09 20.00 35.26
C LYS A 386 2.04 18.60 35.82
N ASN A 387 0.99 17.87 35.46
CA ASN A 387 0.86 16.46 35.85
C ASN A 387 1.81 15.58 35.02
N ILE A 388 2.03 14.37 35.51
CA ILE A 388 2.98 13.44 34.88
C ILE A 388 2.63 13.10 33.43
N LYS A 389 1.35 13.08 33.03
CA LYS A 389 0.94 12.83 31.63
C LYS A 389 1.37 13.96 30.70
N GLN A 390 1.25 15.23 31.16
CA GLN A 390 1.69 16.40 30.41
C GLN A 390 3.22 16.44 30.31
N ILE A 391 3.92 16.14 31.40
CA ILE A 391 5.39 16.04 31.41
C ILE A 391 5.87 14.92 30.47
N LYS A 392 5.19 13.78 30.44
CA LYS A 392 5.49 12.70 29.51
C LYS A 392 5.29 13.12 28.06
N HIS A 393 4.29 13.98 27.77
CA HIS A 393 4.12 14.53 26.42
C HIS A 393 5.28 15.42 26.01
N PHE A 394 5.77 16.33 26.89
CA PHE A 394 6.99 17.10 26.62
C PHE A 394 8.17 16.19 26.28
N TRP A 395 8.29 15.10 26.97
CA TRP A 395 9.31 14.09 26.79
C TRP A 395 9.28 13.40 25.43
N ASP A 396 8.12 12.86 25.05
CA ASP A 396 7.94 12.16 23.79
C ASP A 396 8.34 13.05 22.59
N TYR A 397 8.20 14.37 22.71
CA TYR A 397 8.50 15.33 21.65
C TYR A 397 9.90 15.92 21.70
N LEU A 398 10.46 16.17 22.88
CA LEU A 398 11.78 16.77 23.01
C LEU A 398 12.94 15.77 22.89
N GLY A 399 12.71 14.54 23.32
CA GLY A 399 13.71 13.47 23.29
C GLY A 399 14.86 13.65 24.29
N SER A 400 15.70 12.63 24.39
CA SER A 400 16.75 12.52 25.43
C SER A 400 17.89 13.54 25.36
N LYS A 401 18.04 14.26 24.24
CA LYS A 401 19.10 15.27 24.08
C LYS A 401 18.77 16.62 24.72
N ALA A 402 17.50 16.99 24.80
CA ALA A 402 17.07 18.26 25.42
C ALA A 402 16.76 18.11 26.91
N ILE A 403 16.41 16.92 27.33
CA ILE A 403 16.00 16.63 28.70
C ILE A 403 16.83 15.45 29.17
N VAL A 404 17.56 15.62 30.26
CA VAL A 404 18.34 14.51 30.86
C VAL A 404 17.43 13.74 31.77
N PHE A 405 16.91 12.68 31.20
CA PHE A 405 16.24 11.73 32.04
C PHE A 405 17.18 10.54 32.25
N GLY A 406 17.63 10.37 33.48
CA GLY A 406 18.34 9.17 33.87
C GLY A 406 17.45 7.94 33.66
N LYS A 407 18.05 6.75 33.55
CA LYS A 407 17.37 5.44 33.43
C LYS A 407 16.31 5.14 34.51
N GLY A 408 16.10 6.05 35.50
CA GLY A 408 15.16 5.90 36.62
C GLY A 408 13.73 6.33 36.37
N ILE A 409 13.42 6.94 35.22
CA ILE A 409 12.06 7.44 34.92
C ILE A 409 11.01 6.33 34.70
N TYR A 410 11.40 5.15 34.33
CA TYR A 410 10.50 4.02 34.14
C TYR A 410 9.98 3.38 35.46
N LYS A 411 10.34 3.92 36.63
CA LYS A 411 9.80 3.52 37.96
C LYS A 411 8.78 4.51 38.50
N PHE A 412 7.90 5.01 37.65
CA PHE A 412 6.98 6.12 37.96
C PHE A 412 5.64 5.71 38.60
N GLU A 413 5.48 4.55 39.15
CA GLU A 413 4.25 4.20 39.85
C GLU A 413 3.94 5.16 41.04
N ASP A 414 4.99 5.76 41.64
CA ASP A 414 4.86 6.70 42.75
C ASP A 414 4.51 8.15 42.37
N TRP A 415 4.45 8.47 41.08
CA TRP A 415 4.31 9.85 40.58
C TRP A 415 2.91 10.19 40.06
N ILE A 416 1.99 9.26 40.09
CA ILE A 416 0.74 9.32 39.32
C ILE A 416 -0.22 10.39 39.81
N ASN A 417 -0.10 10.85 41.06
CA ASN A 417 -1.08 11.72 41.72
C ASN A 417 -0.59 13.11 42.14
N LYS A 418 0.55 13.57 41.62
CA LYS A 418 1.10 14.88 41.94
C LYS A 418 1.45 15.67 40.71
N ASP A 419 1.23 16.98 40.72
CA ASP A 419 1.73 17.94 39.76
C ASP A 419 3.12 18.41 40.16
N TYR A 420 3.99 18.64 39.16
CA TYR A 420 5.39 19.04 39.33
C TYR A 420 5.68 20.33 38.61
N THR A 421 6.44 21.22 39.25
CA THR A 421 7.05 22.40 38.62
C THR A 421 8.32 22.00 37.89
N ILE A 422 8.77 22.87 36.97
CA ILE A 422 10.04 22.64 36.26
C ILE A 422 11.23 22.64 37.24
N ASP A 423 11.18 23.46 38.30
CA ASP A 423 12.25 23.54 39.28
C ASP A 423 12.36 22.25 40.11
N GLU A 424 11.24 21.69 40.56
CA GLU A 424 11.25 20.38 41.23
C GLU A 424 11.85 19.27 40.34
N LEU A 425 11.64 19.33 39.03
CA LEU A 425 12.21 18.35 38.09
C LEU A 425 13.70 18.60 37.81
N ILE A 426 14.16 19.87 37.88
CA ILE A 426 15.57 20.23 37.78
C ILE A 426 16.32 19.74 39.02
N ASP A 427 15.79 19.99 40.23
CA ASP A 427 16.37 19.55 41.51
C ASP A 427 16.49 18.01 41.58
N LYS A 428 15.50 17.31 41.01
CA LYS A 428 15.53 15.85 40.85
C LYS A 428 16.43 15.36 39.73
N LYS A 429 17.14 16.26 39.04
CA LYS A 429 18.01 15.96 37.88
C LYS A 429 17.29 15.30 36.69
N LEU A 430 16.00 15.54 36.55
CA LEU A 430 15.17 15.00 35.49
C LEU A 430 15.06 15.92 34.27
N ILE A 431 15.24 17.21 34.46
CA ILE A 431 15.32 18.24 33.41
C ILE A 431 16.63 19.01 33.56
N LYS A 432 17.27 19.36 32.45
CA LYS A 432 18.45 20.20 32.48
C LYS A 432 18.09 21.66 32.83
N PRO A 433 18.87 22.34 33.68
CA PRO A 433 18.59 23.72 34.04
C PRO A 433 18.48 24.67 32.84
N ASP A 434 19.28 24.47 31.78
CA ASP A 434 19.25 25.26 30.57
C ASP A 434 17.94 25.11 29.77
N ALA A 435 17.16 24.02 29.97
CA ALA A 435 15.85 23.87 29.36
C ALA A 435 14.85 24.91 29.85
N LYS A 436 14.94 25.33 31.12
CA LYS A 436 14.10 26.39 31.72
C LYS A 436 14.31 27.76 31.04
N LEU A 437 15.49 28.01 30.52
CA LEU A 437 15.84 29.27 29.87
C LEU A 437 15.23 29.40 28.46
N VAL A 438 14.70 28.33 27.91
CA VAL A 438 14.16 28.31 26.54
C VAL A 438 12.64 28.37 26.58
N LYS A 439 12.09 29.58 26.56
CA LYS A 439 10.62 29.80 26.58
C LYS A 439 9.90 29.29 25.34
N HIS A 440 10.58 29.15 24.21
CA HIS A 440 9.99 28.66 22.97
C HIS A 440 10.28 27.17 22.78
N PHE A 441 9.24 26.34 22.85
CA PHE A 441 9.31 24.89 22.67
C PHE A 441 10.00 24.48 21.35
N ASP A 442 9.82 25.25 20.29
CA ASP A 442 10.44 25.03 18.99
C ASP A 442 11.96 25.15 18.99
N LEU A 443 12.50 26.06 19.80
CA LEU A 443 13.94 26.22 19.94
C LEU A 443 14.57 25.03 20.68
N LEU A 444 13.89 24.49 21.69
CA LEU A 444 14.31 23.25 22.34
C LEU A 444 14.31 22.09 21.36
N ARG A 445 13.26 21.98 20.57
CA ARG A 445 13.13 20.92 19.56
C ARG A 445 14.19 21.04 18.46
N LYS A 446 14.52 22.25 18.02
CA LYS A 446 15.62 22.48 17.07
C LYS A 446 16.95 22.00 17.65
N ARG A 447 17.26 22.33 18.90
CA ARG A 447 18.48 21.87 19.60
C ARG A 447 18.51 20.34 19.75
N ALA A 448 17.35 19.71 20.01
CA ALA A 448 17.26 18.28 20.27
C ALA A 448 17.28 17.41 19.01
N LYS A 449 16.58 17.82 17.95
CA LYS A 449 16.31 16.99 16.77
C LYS A 449 16.73 17.62 15.43
N GLY A 450 17.33 18.83 15.43
CA GLY A 450 17.72 19.53 14.20
C GLY A 450 16.53 19.96 13.32
N CYS A 451 15.33 20.12 13.90
CA CYS A 451 14.13 20.49 13.16
C CYS A 451 14.19 21.93 12.65
N ASP A 452 13.64 22.16 11.45
CA ASP A 452 13.45 23.50 10.91
C ASP A 452 12.30 24.21 11.65
N VAL A 453 12.62 25.34 12.32
CA VAL A 453 11.64 26.12 13.11
C VAL A 453 10.48 26.60 12.24
N LYS A 454 10.76 27.09 11.02
CA LYS A 454 9.70 27.55 10.11
C LYS A 454 8.73 26.45 9.70
N GLN A 455 9.24 25.24 9.50
CA GLN A 455 8.40 24.08 9.18
C GLN A 455 7.51 23.72 10.38
N HIS A 456 8.04 23.82 11.59
CA HIS A 456 7.29 23.54 12.80
C HIS A 456 6.18 24.57 13.06
N GLU A 457 6.48 25.87 12.92
CA GLU A 457 5.48 26.94 13.03
C GLU A 457 4.32 26.75 12.04
N ARG A 458 4.61 26.43 10.77
CA ARG A 458 3.58 26.09 9.76
C ARG A 458 2.72 24.92 10.23
N ARG A 459 3.33 23.91 10.81
CA ARG A 459 2.61 22.75 11.34
C ARG A 459 1.69 23.11 12.50
N MET A 460 2.12 23.98 13.43
CA MET A 460 1.27 24.46 14.52
C MET A 460 0.09 25.29 14.02
N ILE A 461 0.31 26.16 13.04
CA ILE A 461 -0.75 26.93 12.38
C ILE A 461 -1.78 25.96 11.75
N TYR A 462 -1.30 24.91 11.06
CA TYR A 462 -2.16 23.91 10.47
C TYR A 462 -3.00 23.19 11.53
N ILE A 463 -2.39 22.70 12.62
CA ILE A 463 -3.10 21.99 13.69
C ILE A 463 -4.22 22.87 14.29
N ARG A 464 -3.93 24.16 14.56
CA ARG A 464 -4.94 25.10 15.06
C ARG A 464 -6.10 25.31 14.07
N LYS A 465 -5.81 25.34 12.76
CA LYS A 465 -6.88 25.39 11.73
C LYS A 465 -7.74 24.13 11.74
N VAL A 466 -7.14 22.95 11.89
CA VAL A 466 -7.86 21.67 11.96
C VAL A 466 -8.81 21.65 13.16
N ILE A 467 -8.34 22.07 14.34
CA ILE A 467 -9.16 22.17 15.56
C ILE A 467 -10.32 23.17 15.33
N LYS A 468 -10.02 24.36 14.80
CA LYS A 468 -11.04 25.38 14.51
C LYS A 468 -12.12 24.89 13.54
N ASN A 469 -11.78 23.97 12.65
CA ASN A 469 -12.71 23.34 11.72
C ASN A 469 -13.51 22.19 12.33
N GLY A 470 -13.34 21.89 13.62
CA GLY A 470 -14.12 20.88 14.35
C GLY A 470 -13.78 19.43 14.00
N PHE A 471 -12.58 19.15 13.48
CA PHE A 471 -12.15 17.77 13.30
C PHE A 471 -11.83 17.12 14.66
N ASP A 472 -12.35 15.92 14.83
CA ASP A 472 -12.19 15.13 16.04
C ASP A 472 -10.95 14.24 15.91
N PHE A 473 -9.90 14.59 16.64
CA PHE A 473 -8.64 13.84 16.64
C PHE A 473 -8.68 12.53 17.43
N ASP A 474 -9.73 12.29 18.19
CA ASP A 474 -9.93 11.05 18.94
C ASP A 474 -10.63 10.00 18.07
N GLY A 475 -11.16 10.42 16.91
CA GLY A 475 -11.85 9.60 15.94
C GLY A 475 -10.94 8.93 14.91
N LYS A 476 -11.55 8.11 14.04
CA LYS A 476 -10.87 7.51 12.89
C LYS A 476 -10.67 8.56 11.80
N ILE A 477 -9.43 8.75 11.33
CA ILE A 477 -9.11 9.70 10.26
C ILE A 477 -9.91 9.36 9.01
N ARG A 478 -10.77 10.29 8.61
CA ARG A 478 -11.72 10.13 7.49
C ARG A 478 -11.14 10.52 6.14
N VAL A 479 -10.23 11.47 6.11
CA VAL A 479 -9.59 11.95 4.89
C VAL A 479 -8.21 11.31 4.76
N LYS A 480 -8.04 10.52 3.72
CA LYS A 480 -6.77 9.86 3.42
C LYS A 480 -6.25 10.29 2.05
N TYR A 481 -4.97 10.12 1.83
CA TYR A 481 -4.35 10.35 0.52
C TYR A 481 -3.35 9.23 0.22
N GLY A 482 -3.13 8.96 -1.07
CA GLY A 482 -2.18 7.92 -1.46
C GLY A 482 -2.04 7.74 -2.96
N ASN A 483 -0.95 7.09 -3.35
CA ASN A 483 -0.73 6.69 -4.73
C ASN A 483 -1.74 5.60 -5.14
N ILE A 484 -2.13 5.59 -6.42
CA ILE A 484 -3.14 4.65 -6.97
C ILE A 484 -2.81 3.19 -6.64
N HIS A 485 -1.55 2.78 -6.70
CA HIS A 485 -1.13 1.41 -6.38
C HIS A 485 -1.38 1.05 -4.90
N LYS A 486 -1.24 2.02 -3.99
CA LYS A 486 -1.45 1.82 -2.55
C LYS A 486 -2.92 1.84 -2.13
N ILE A 487 -3.78 2.49 -2.91
CA ILE A 487 -5.23 2.51 -2.64
C ILE A 487 -5.99 1.34 -3.26
N LYS A 488 -5.34 0.56 -4.11
CA LYS A 488 -5.96 -0.65 -4.67
C LYS A 488 -6.43 -1.58 -3.54
N GLY A 489 -7.58 -2.20 -3.70
CA GLY A 489 -8.19 -3.03 -2.65
C GLY A 489 -9.00 -2.27 -1.59
N THR A 490 -8.84 -0.94 -1.46
CA THR A 490 -9.60 -0.13 -0.47
C THR A 490 -10.94 0.36 -1.02
N THR A 491 -11.78 0.88 -0.11
CA THR A 491 -13.09 1.47 -0.44
C THR A 491 -13.31 2.71 0.40
N PHE A 492 -13.85 3.76 -0.22
CA PHE A 492 -14.16 5.03 0.41
C PHE A 492 -15.52 5.54 -0.06
N ASP A 493 -16.19 6.34 0.76
CA ASP A 493 -17.43 6.97 0.33
C ASP A 493 -17.18 7.91 -0.86
N ASN A 494 -16.06 8.63 -0.85
CA ASN A 494 -15.73 9.64 -1.83
C ASN A 494 -14.29 9.51 -2.35
N VAL A 495 -14.09 9.78 -3.64
CA VAL A 495 -12.77 9.79 -4.29
C VAL A 495 -12.49 11.15 -4.92
N VAL A 496 -11.36 11.73 -4.61
CA VAL A 496 -10.76 12.87 -5.32
C VAL A 496 -9.56 12.37 -6.12
N GLY A 497 -9.73 12.23 -7.43
CA GLY A 497 -8.71 11.67 -8.31
C GLY A 497 -7.93 12.75 -9.04
N ASP A 498 -6.62 12.83 -8.79
CA ASP A 498 -5.72 13.77 -9.45
C ASP A 498 -5.19 13.22 -10.77
N LEU A 499 -5.65 13.79 -11.88
CA LEU A 499 -5.26 13.44 -13.24
C LEU A 499 -4.11 14.29 -13.80
N THR A 500 -3.53 15.21 -13.03
CA THR A 500 -2.55 16.20 -13.54
C THR A 500 -1.24 15.59 -14.03
N ILE A 501 -0.89 14.38 -13.65
CA ILE A 501 0.38 13.71 -13.98
C ILE A 501 0.18 12.47 -14.85
N PHE A 502 -0.83 12.44 -15.67
CA PHE A 502 -0.89 11.48 -16.75
C PHE A 502 -0.08 12.04 -17.91
N ARG A 503 1.20 11.67 -17.99
CA ARG A 503 2.17 12.28 -18.92
C ARG A 503 1.84 11.97 -20.39
N LYS A 504 1.80 13.02 -21.22
CA LYS A 504 2.08 12.90 -22.67
C LYS A 504 3.51 12.34 -22.83
N GLY A 505 3.66 11.26 -23.58
CA GLY A 505 4.97 10.88 -24.13
C GLY A 505 5.70 9.72 -23.45
N ARG A 506 5.16 9.03 -22.46
CA ARG A 506 5.69 7.72 -22.08
C ARG A 506 5.23 6.66 -23.08
N ARG A 507 6.16 5.75 -23.45
CA ARG A 507 5.90 4.56 -24.28
C ARG A 507 5.02 3.49 -23.60
N GLU A 508 4.43 3.79 -22.44
CA GLU A 508 3.45 2.89 -21.81
C GLU A 508 2.21 2.85 -22.72
N PRO A 509 1.70 1.66 -23.01
CA PRO A 509 0.46 1.52 -23.75
C PRO A 509 -0.63 2.36 -23.06
N TRP A 510 -1.40 3.11 -23.82
CA TRP A 510 -2.47 3.98 -23.30
C TRP A 510 -3.51 3.22 -22.46
N PHE A 511 -3.61 1.90 -22.60
CA PHE A 511 -4.43 1.01 -21.78
C PHE A 511 -4.04 1.00 -20.28
N VAL A 512 -2.74 1.10 -19.96
CA VAL A 512 -2.26 1.22 -18.58
C VAL A 512 -2.86 2.45 -17.90
N GLU A 513 -2.88 3.57 -18.62
CA GLU A 513 -3.47 4.82 -18.13
C GLU A 513 -4.97 4.67 -17.86
N LEU A 514 -5.70 3.99 -18.72
CA LEU A 514 -7.13 3.74 -18.53
C LEU A 514 -7.38 2.82 -17.35
N ARG A 515 -6.60 1.75 -17.16
CA ARG A 515 -6.70 0.85 -16.02
C ARG A 515 -6.35 1.55 -14.71
N LEU A 516 -5.35 2.44 -14.69
CA LEU A 516 -5.04 3.26 -13.51
C LEU A 516 -6.22 4.17 -13.14
N LYS A 517 -6.81 4.89 -14.11
CA LYS A 517 -7.99 5.73 -13.87
C LYS A 517 -9.19 4.93 -13.41
N TYR A 518 -9.46 3.81 -14.06
CA TYR A 518 -10.53 2.89 -13.68
C TYR A 518 -10.35 2.37 -12.25
N THR A 519 -9.14 1.90 -11.91
CA THR A 519 -8.82 1.43 -10.55
C THR A 519 -9.01 2.55 -9.52
N MET A 520 -8.57 3.76 -9.82
CA MET A 520 -8.67 4.91 -8.94
C MET A 520 -10.12 5.27 -8.62
N PHE A 521 -10.93 5.51 -9.65
CA PHE A 521 -12.28 6.02 -9.46
C PHE A 521 -13.26 4.96 -8.95
N SER A 522 -13.02 3.69 -9.26
CA SER A 522 -13.82 2.57 -8.76
C SER A 522 -13.65 2.29 -7.25
N ARG A 523 -12.85 3.09 -6.54
CA ARG A 523 -12.76 3.04 -5.06
C ARG A 523 -13.92 3.75 -4.37
N GLY A 524 -14.67 4.59 -5.09
CA GLY A 524 -15.76 5.41 -4.56
C GLY A 524 -17.10 4.67 -4.48
N ILE A 525 -17.89 5.06 -3.48
CA ILE A 525 -19.29 4.61 -3.31
C ILE A 525 -20.22 5.70 -3.81
N ASN A 526 -20.12 6.92 -3.25
CA ASN A 526 -21.07 8.01 -3.42
C ASN A 526 -20.64 9.01 -4.49
N ASP A 527 -19.48 9.66 -4.30
CA ASP A 527 -19.09 10.76 -5.18
C ASP A 527 -17.64 10.66 -5.65
N VAL A 528 -17.40 11.18 -6.85
CA VAL A 528 -16.08 11.31 -7.45
C VAL A 528 -15.84 12.77 -7.85
N TRP A 529 -14.70 13.31 -7.42
CA TRP A 529 -14.16 14.59 -7.91
C TRP A 529 -12.97 14.31 -8.81
N VAL A 530 -13.08 14.71 -10.07
CA VAL A 530 -12.03 14.57 -11.07
C VAL A 530 -11.24 15.87 -11.13
N LEU A 531 -10.02 15.85 -10.58
CA LEU A 531 -9.10 16.99 -10.61
C LEU A 531 -8.35 17.00 -11.94
N LYS A 532 -8.55 18.03 -12.75
CA LYS A 532 -7.89 18.24 -14.05
C LYS A 532 -6.83 19.32 -13.91
N SER A 533 -5.69 19.22 -14.64
CA SER A 533 -4.83 20.39 -14.86
C SER A 533 -5.28 21.15 -16.09
N GLU A 534 -5.02 22.44 -16.12
CA GLU A 534 -5.28 23.30 -17.29
C GLU A 534 -4.55 22.85 -18.57
N THR A 535 -3.54 21.98 -18.46
CA THR A 535 -2.73 21.45 -19.55
C THR A 535 -3.14 20.05 -20.02
N GLY A 536 -4.16 19.42 -19.42
CA GLY A 536 -4.61 18.05 -19.71
C GLY A 536 -5.79 18.01 -20.68
N ARG A 537 -5.71 17.17 -21.73
CA ARG A 537 -6.85 16.85 -22.60
C ARG A 537 -8.03 16.36 -21.75
N SER A 538 -9.22 16.82 -22.06
CA SER A 538 -10.45 16.40 -21.39
C SER A 538 -10.73 14.92 -21.66
N LEU A 539 -11.46 14.24 -20.76
CA LEU A 539 -11.97 12.88 -21.01
C LEU A 539 -12.85 12.80 -22.27
N GLY A 540 -13.36 13.94 -22.75
CA GLY A 540 -14.09 14.06 -24.02
C GLY A 540 -13.23 13.85 -25.26
N ASP A 541 -11.90 14.03 -25.17
CA ASP A 541 -10.99 13.83 -26.31
C ASP A 541 -10.76 12.35 -26.64
N TYR A 542 -11.27 11.41 -25.83
CA TYR A 542 -11.20 9.96 -26.07
C TYR A 542 -12.53 9.37 -26.58
N GLY A 543 -13.59 10.20 -26.70
CA GLY A 543 -14.90 9.79 -27.21
C GLY A 543 -15.10 9.99 -28.70
N SER A 544 -14.08 10.48 -29.40
CA SER A 544 -14.11 10.76 -30.85
C SER A 544 -13.06 9.95 -31.64
N LEU A 545 -12.63 8.81 -31.09
CA LEU A 545 -11.80 7.85 -31.82
C LEU A 545 -12.54 6.54 -32.02
#